data_242f4ba7b3ef96c428150d5352a04121
#
_entry.id   242f4ba7b3ef96c428150d5352a04121
#
_cell.length_a   1.000
_cell.length_b   1.000
_cell.length_c   1.000
_cell.angle_alpha   90.00
_cell.angle_beta   90.00
_cell.angle_gamma   90.00
#
_symmetry.space_group_name_H-M   'P 1'
#
loop_
_entity.id
_entity.type
_entity.pdbx_description
1 polymer ?
#
loop_
_entity_poly.entity_id
_entity_poly.type
_entity_poly.pdbx_seq_one_letter_code
_entity_poly.pdbx_strand_id
1 'polypeptide(L)'
;MTLIARFVLIGALILVPSAGTAEQIFLTPRDFLAETFEGEIPKPRVLWIKGELKVAIADILGHKPVGLRIRYWGRGSKTAWILEEIGKYMPITAAFVVDRGQIRRVSVLVYRESIGWEIRYPFFTEQFLGVSLSADRRLSRTP
;
A
#
# COMPACT_ATOMS: atom_id res chain seq x y z
N MET A 1 -72.21 -0.07 -20.44
CA MET A 1 -71.28 -1.09 -19.94
C MET A 1 -69.88 -0.63 -20.29
N THR A 2 -69.23 -0.04 -19.31
CA THR A 2 -67.93 0.64 -19.46
C THR A 2 -66.82 -0.25 -18.88
N LEU A 3 -65.95 -0.75 -19.74
CA LEU A 3 -64.81 -1.57 -19.36
C LEU A 3 -63.65 -0.64 -18.94
N ILE A 4 -63.37 -0.60 -17.65
CA ILE A 4 -62.24 0.17 -17.09
C ILE A 4 -60.99 -0.71 -17.20
N ALA A 5 -60.09 -0.42 -18.16
CA ALA A 5 -58.76 -1.01 -18.25
C ALA A 5 -57.85 -0.44 -17.17
N ARG A 6 -57.52 -1.24 -16.15
CA ARG A 6 -56.45 -0.94 -15.18
C ARG A 6 -55.08 -1.16 -15.80
N PHE A 7 -54.39 -0.09 -16.12
CA PHE A 7 -52.98 -0.12 -16.39
C PHE A 7 -52.21 -0.30 -15.10
N VAL A 8 -51.65 -1.47 -14.86
CA VAL A 8 -50.67 -1.71 -13.80
C VAL A 8 -49.31 -1.33 -14.36
N LEU A 9 -48.82 -0.17 -13.94
CA LEU A 9 -47.46 0.29 -14.25
C LEU A 9 -46.46 -0.48 -13.34
N ILE A 10 -45.85 -1.55 -13.85
CA ILE A 10 -44.77 -2.22 -13.13
C ILE A 10 -43.53 -1.36 -13.30
N GLY A 11 -43.25 -0.55 -12.31
CA GLY A 11 -41.94 0.15 -12.24
C GLY A 11 -40.82 -0.85 -12.01
N ALA A 12 -40.10 -1.19 -13.06
CA ALA A 12 -38.86 -1.95 -12.92
C ALA A 12 -37.84 -1.06 -12.21
N LEU A 13 -37.62 -1.33 -10.93
CA LEU A 13 -36.53 -0.74 -10.16
C LEU A 13 -35.21 -1.31 -10.72
N ILE A 14 -34.58 -0.57 -11.61
CA ILE A 14 -33.25 -0.91 -12.13
C ILE A 14 -32.29 -0.68 -10.95
N LEU A 15 -31.92 -1.74 -10.25
CA LEU A 15 -30.78 -1.75 -9.33
C LEU A 15 -29.53 -1.52 -10.17
N VAL A 16 -29.07 -0.28 -10.25
CA VAL A 16 -27.74 0.04 -10.78
C VAL A 16 -26.74 -0.48 -9.76
N PRO A 17 -25.93 -1.50 -10.06
CA PRO A 17 -24.88 -1.90 -9.14
C PRO A 17 -23.97 -0.69 -8.98
N SER A 18 -23.85 -0.19 -7.77
CA SER A 18 -22.82 0.78 -7.40
C SER A 18 -21.49 0.10 -7.65
N ALA A 19 -20.75 0.53 -8.69
CA ALA A 19 -19.39 0.10 -8.95
C ALA A 19 -18.51 0.69 -7.84
N GLY A 20 -18.55 0.06 -6.66
CA GLY A 20 -17.52 0.26 -5.65
C GLY A 20 -16.20 -0.12 -6.27
N THR A 21 -15.19 0.73 -6.14
CA THR A 21 -13.81 0.41 -6.53
C THR A 21 -13.44 -0.89 -5.82
N ALA A 22 -13.37 -1.99 -6.57
CA ALA A 22 -13.05 -3.28 -6.00
C ALA A 22 -11.60 -3.24 -5.51
N GLU A 23 -11.39 -3.49 -4.23
CA GLU A 23 -10.06 -3.68 -3.65
C GLU A 23 -9.37 -4.82 -4.39
N GLN A 24 -8.20 -4.54 -4.97
CA GLN A 24 -7.40 -5.52 -5.69
C GLN A 24 -6.24 -5.96 -4.80
N ILE A 25 -6.27 -7.22 -4.36
CA ILE A 25 -5.18 -7.84 -3.60
C ILE A 25 -4.26 -8.54 -4.59
N PHE A 26 -3.03 -8.03 -4.77
CA PHE A 26 -2.04 -8.62 -5.67
C PHE A 26 -1.15 -9.62 -4.95
N LEU A 27 -0.85 -9.37 -3.67
CA LEU A 27 -0.05 -10.23 -2.82
C LEU A 27 -0.49 -10.05 -1.37
N THR A 28 -0.67 -11.14 -0.64
CA THR A 28 -1.03 -11.00 0.77
C THR A 28 0.19 -10.59 1.61
N PRO A 29 0.00 -9.88 2.74
CA PRO A 29 1.08 -9.59 3.68
C PRO A 29 1.84 -10.84 4.13
N ARG A 30 1.14 -11.94 4.34
CA ARG A 30 1.72 -13.21 4.75
C ARG A 30 2.63 -13.80 3.67
N ASP A 31 2.16 -13.83 2.44
CA ASP A 31 2.93 -14.40 1.33
C ASP A 31 4.16 -13.55 1.03
N PHE A 32 4.01 -12.22 1.04
CA PHE A 32 5.16 -11.31 0.92
C PHE A 32 6.23 -11.58 1.99
N LEU A 33 5.84 -11.75 3.25
CA LEU A 33 6.76 -12.04 4.34
C LEU A 33 7.37 -13.44 4.22
N ALA A 34 6.58 -14.44 3.83
CA ALA A 34 7.06 -15.80 3.62
C ALA A 34 8.10 -15.86 2.50
N GLU A 35 7.85 -15.18 1.38
CA GLU A 35 8.82 -15.05 0.29
C GLU A 35 10.09 -14.30 0.73
N THR A 36 9.94 -13.22 1.51
CA THR A 36 11.07 -12.40 1.98
C THR A 36 11.98 -13.14 2.94
N PHE A 37 11.42 -13.99 3.81
CA PHE A 37 12.14 -14.71 4.86
C PHE A 37 12.18 -16.23 4.65
N GLU A 38 11.96 -16.70 3.42
CA GLU A 38 12.12 -18.11 3.03
C GLU A 38 11.26 -19.07 3.87
N GLY A 39 10.02 -18.64 4.14
CA GLY A 39 9.04 -19.39 4.92
C GLY A 39 9.12 -19.17 6.44
N GLU A 40 10.25 -18.73 6.96
CA GLU A 40 10.46 -18.51 8.40
C GLU A 40 10.25 -17.03 8.80
N ILE A 41 9.02 -16.61 8.91
CA ILE A 41 8.68 -15.22 9.22
C ILE A 41 9.12 -14.86 10.65
N PRO A 42 10.00 -13.86 10.86
CA PRO A 42 10.39 -13.41 12.19
C PRO A 42 9.20 -12.85 12.97
N LYS A 43 9.33 -12.79 14.29
CA LYS A 43 8.33 -12.06 15.10
C LYS A 43 8.32 -10.58 14.74
N PRO A 44 7.13 -9.96 14.62
CA PRO A 44 7.05 -8.53 14.33
C PRO A 44 7.62 -7.69 15.46
N ARG A 45 8.29 -6.59 15.08
CA ARG A 45 8.77 -5.55 15.97
C ARG A 45 7.95 -4.29 15.76
N VAL A 46 8.00 -3.38 16.71
CA VAL A 46 7.29 -2.10 16.66
C VAL A 46 8.30 -0.96 16.72
N LEU A 47 8.23 -0.07 15.75
CA LEU A 47 8.91 1.20 15.73
C LEU A 47 7.94 2.30 16.19
N TRP A 48 8.25 2.99 17.28
CA TRP A 48 7.45 4.10 17.77
C TRP A 48 7.86 5.40 17.09
N ILE A 49 6.88 6.07 16.45
CA ILE A 49 7.07 7.35 15.78
C ILE A 49 6.91 8.48 16.79
N LYS A 50 8.01 8.88 17.41
CA LYS A 50 8.04 9.96 18.41
C LYS A 50 9.33 10.78 18.35
N GLY A 51 9.33 11.95 18.97
CA GLY A 51 10.52 12.83 19.05
C GLY A 51 11.06 13.19 17.68
N GLU A 52 12.37 13.17 17.54
CA GLU A 52 13.09 13.52 16.32
C GLU A 52 12.71 12.65 15.11
N LEU A 53 12.42 11.35 15.34
CA LEU A 53 11.99 10.46 14.28
C LEU A 53 10.69 10.93 13.63
N LYS A 54 9.74 11.41 14.44
CA LYS A 54 8.46 11.94 13.92
C LYS A 54 8.69 13.19 13.05
N VAL A 55 9.60 14.06 13.45
CA VAL A 55 9.97 15.25 12.68
C VAL A 55 10.63 14.81 11.37
N ALA A 56 11.61 13.92 11.44
CA ALA A 56 12.32 13.44 10.27
C ALA A 56 11.39 12.78 9.23
N ILE A 57 10.43 11.98 9.68
CA ILE A 57 9.44 11.36 8.80
C ILE A 57 8.54 12.43 8.18
N ALA A 58 8.07 13.40 8.95
CA ALA A 58 7.23 14.47 8.44
C ALA A 58 7.94 15.32 7.39
N ASP A 59 9.22 15.60 7.57
CA ASP A 59 10.06 16.34 6.61
C ASP A 59 10.20 15.58 5.29
N ILE A 60 10.37 14.25 5.35
CA ILE A 60 10.50 13.39 4.17
C ILE A 60 9.16 13.28 3.43
N LEU A 61 8.07 13.07 4.16
CA LEU A 61 6.73 12.87 3.57
C LEU A 61 6.08 14.17 3.10
N GLY A 62 6.50 15.34 3.63
CA GLY A 62 5.82 16.62 3.41
C GLY A 62 4.52 16.77 4.20
N HIS A 63 4.17 15.81 5.04
CA HIS A 63 3.02 15.84 5.94
C HIS A 63 3.28 15.03 7.22
N LYS A 64 2.43 15.21 8.23
CA LYS A 64 2.56 14.45 9.48
C LYS A 64 2.26 12.97 9.23
N PRO A 65 3.09 12.04 9.79
CA PRO A 65 2.83 10.61 9.68
C PRO A 65 1.50 10.25 10.35
N VAL A 66 0.77 9.36 9.72
CA VAL A 66 -0.47 8.79 10.27
C VAL A 66 -0.11 7.69 11.25
N GLY A 67 -0.58 7.84 12.51
CA GLY A 67 -0.32 6.86 13.56
C GLY A 67 0.96 7.13 14.36
N LEU A 68 1.11 6.35 15.43
CA LEU A 68 2.20 6.52 16.42
C LEU A 68 3.23 5.40 16.36
N ARG A 69 2.98 4.37 15.55
CA ARG A 69 3.83 3.19 15.48
C ARG A 69 3.74 2.52 14.11
N ILE A 70 4.85 1.93 13.69
CA ILE A 70 4.95 1.09 12.50
C ILE A 70 5.39 -0.31 12.93
N ARG A 71 4.77 -1.32 12.36
CA ARG A 71 5.20 -2.71 12.53
C ARG A 71 6.15 -3.09 11.41
N TYR A 72 7.23 -3.79 11.76
CA TYR A 72 8.19 -4.30 10.80
C TYR A 72 8.72 -5.67 11.23
N TRP A 73 9.32 -6.38 10.31
CA TRP A 73 9.95 -7.69 10.53
C TRP A 73 11.42 -7.60 10.18
N GLY A 74 12.28 -8.27 10.92
CA GLY A 74 13.72 -8.17 10.69
C GLY A 74 14.50 -9.43 11.07
N ARG A 75 15.46 -9.79 10.21
CA ARG A 75 16.44 -10.84 10.42
C ARG A 75 17.80 -10.35 9.93
N GLY A 76 18.80 -10.26 10.83
CA GLY A 76 20.09 -9.66 10.51
C GLY A 76 19.93 -8.21 10.04
N SER A 77 20.52 -7.88 8.89
CA SER A 77 20.41 -6.57 8.25
C SER A 77 19.17 -6.39 7.38
N LYS A 78 18.46 -7.49 7.08
CA LYS A 78 17.25 -7.48 6.26
C LYS A 78 16.03 -7.13 7.09
N THR A 79 15.26 -6.14 6.64
CA THR A 79 13.99 -5.74 7.23
C THR A 79 12.90 -5.67 6.20
N ALA A 80 11.69 -6.04 6.60
CA ALA A 80 10.48 -5.95 5.78
C ALA A 80 9.47 -5.00 6.42
N TRP A 81 8.88 -4.14 5.61
CA TRP A 81 7.96 -3.08 6.01
C TRP A 81 6.72 -3.17 5.16
N ILE A 82 5.56 -3.10 5.79
CA ILE A 82 4.27 -3.01 5.09
C ILE A 82 3.64 -1.71 5.53
N LEU A 83 3.49 -0.80 4.57
CA LEU A 83 3.07 0.58 4.80
C LEU A 83 1.85 0.87 3.94
N GLU A 84 1.07 1.83 4.39
CA GLU A 84 -0.09 2.33 3.67
C GLU A 84 0.01 3.85 3.54
N GLU A 85 -0.22 4.35 2.35
CA GLU A 85 -0.24 5.77 2.05
C GLU A 85 -1.37 6.07 1.06
N ILE A 86 -1.92 7.26 1.15
CA ILE A 86 -2.94 7.71 0.21
C ILE A 86 -2.30 7.93 -1.17
N GLY A 87 -2.85 7.24 -2.16
CA GLY A 87 -2.52 7.48 -3.56
C GLY A 87 -3.14 8.79 -4.05
N LYS A 88 -3.91 8.74 -5.12
CA LYS A 88 -4.65 9.92 -5.58
C LYS A 88 -5.91 10.16 -4.73
N TYR A 89 -6.66 9.11 -4.43
CA TYR A 89 -7.92 9.18 -3.71
C TYR A 89 -8.06 8.11 -2.62
N MET A 90 -7.44 6.95 -2.81
CA MET A 90 -7.61 5.77 -1.98
C MET A 90 -6.25 5.28 -1.47
N PRO A 91 -6.22 4.59 -0.30
CA PRO A 91 -4.98 4.06 0.23
C PRO A 91 -4.42 2.92 -0.62
N ILE A 92 -3.11 2.97 -0.84
CA ILE A 92 -2.32 1.91 -1.48
C ILE A 92 -1.48 1.27 -0.39
N THR A 93 -1.55 -0.06 -0.28
CA THR A 93 -0.71 -0.82 0.63
C THR A 93 0.51 -1.33 -0.14
N ALA A 94 1.69 -0.88 0.24
CA ALA A 94 2.95 -1.27 -0.37
C ALA A 94 3.87 -1.92 0.66
N ALA A 95 4.72 -2.83 0.19
CA ALA A 95 5.69 -3.52 1.01
C ALA A 95 7.10 -3.30 0.48
N PHE A 96 8.05 -3.19 1.41
CA PHE A 96 9.43 -2.87 1.14
C PHE A 96 10.35 -3.86 1.85
N VAL A 97 11.36 -4.34 1.15
CA VAL A 97 12.49 -5.04 1.76
C VAL A 97 13.69 -4.12 1.72
N VAL A 98 14.27 -3.86 2.89
CA VAL A 98 15.49 -3.07 3.04
C VAL A 98 16.58 -3.98 3.61
N ASP A 99 17.74 -3.99 2.99
CA ASP A 99 18.91 -4.69 3.48
C ASP A 99 20.14 -3.78 3.40
N ARG A 100 20.87 -3.67 4.50
CA ARG A 100 22.04 -2.78 4.62
C ARG A 100 21.75 -1.34 4.18
N GLY A 101 20.56 -0.82 4.54
CA GLY A 101 20.14 0.53 4.22
C GLY A 101 19.70 0.77 2.77
N GLN A 102 19.62 -0.27 1.93
CA GLN A 102 19.19 -0.16 0.55
C GLN A 102 17.89 -0.92 0.30
N ILE A 103 17.01 -0.34 -0.51
CA ILE A 103 15.81 -1.03 -0.98
C ILE A 103 16.21 -2.20 -1.87
N ARG A 104 15.73 -3.41 -1.54
CA ARG A 104 15.97 -4.64 -2.29
C ARG A 104 14.73 -5.16 -3.01
N ARG A 105 13.56 -4.76 -2.53
CA ARG A 105 12.28 -5.12 -3.15
C ARG A 105 11.23 -4.08 -2.81
N VAL A 106 10.40 -3.77 -3.77
CA VAL A 106 9.14 -3.04 -3.60
C VAL A 106 8.03 -3.89 -4.18
N SER A 107 6.91 -4.01 -3.48
CA SER A 107 5.74 -4.74 -3.95
C SER A 107 4.48 -3.97 -3.58
N VAL A 108 3.56 -3.79 -4.52
CA VAL A 108 2.23 -3.30 -4.24
C VAL A 108 1.40 -4.50 -3.78
N LEU A 109 0.92 -4.47 -2.54
CA LEU A 109 0.14 -5.57 -1.96
C LEU A 109 -1.35 -5.41 -2.25
N VAL A 110 -1.88 -4.23 -1.96
CA VAL A 110 -3.31 -3.93 -2.12
C VAL A 110 -3.47 -2.59 -2.81
N TYR A 111 -4.30 -2.59 -3.84
CA TYR A 111 -4.58 -1.43 -4.66
C TYR A 111 -6.09 -1.14 -4.64
N ARG A 112 -6.46 0.11 -4.34
CA ARG A 112 -7.86 0.52 -4.18
C ARG A 112 -8.28 1.66 -5.11
N GLU A 113 -7.34 2.14 -5.92
CA GLU A 113 -7.63 3.16 -6.94
C GLU A 113 -8.28 2.53 -8.17
N SER A 114 -9.02 3.31 -8.92
CA SER A 114 -9.68 2.86 -10.15
C SER A 114 -8.75 2.79 -11.37
N ILE A 115 -7.65 3.54 -11.35
CA ILE A 115 -6.66 3.64 -12.44
C ILE A 115 -5.23 3.64 -11.88
N GLY A 116 -4.25 3.26 -12.69
CA GLY A 116 -2.82 3.28 -12.28
C GLY A 116 -2.36 2.00 -11.61
N TRP A 117 -3.10 0.89 -11.73
CA TRP A 117 -2.76 -0.41 -11.17
C TRP A 117 -1.47 -1.01 -11.73
N GLU A 118 -0.95 -0.43 -12.80
CA GLU A 118 0.29 -0.81 -13.46
C GLU A 118 1.54 -0.61 -12.58
N ILE A 119 1.44 0.20 -11.51
CA ILE A 119 2.52 0.41 -10.53
C ILE A 119 2.97 -0.87 -9.83
N ARG A 120 2.20 -1.96 -9.91
CA ARG A 120 2.57 -3.29 -9.39
C ARG A 120 3.64 -3.99 -10.23
N TYR A 121 3.81 -3.59 -11.48
CA TYR A 121 4.72 -4.28 -12.39
C TYR A 121 6.18 -3.88 -12.20
N PRO A 122 7.12 -4.77 -12.60
CA PRO A 122 8.55 -4.55 -12.44
C PRO A 122 9.06 -3.22 -13.01
N PHE A 123 8.54 -2.78 -14.14
CA PHE A 123 8.96 -1.53 -14.75
C PHE A 123 8.83 -0.32 -13.81
N PHE A 124 7.89 -0.36 -12.87
CA PHE A 124 7.71 0.67 -11.84
C PHE A 124 8.49 0.32 -10.57
N THR A 125 8.28 -0.89 -10.02
CA THR A 125 8.82 -1.26 -8.70
C THR A 125 10.35 -1.40 -8.70
N GLU A 126 10.95 -1.81 -9.81
CA GLU A 126 12.40 -1.97 -9.94
C GLU A 126 13.17 -0.64 -9.97
N GLN A 127 12.51 0.47 -10.26
CA GLN A 127 13.13 1.80 -10.19
C GLN A 127 13.67 2.13 -8.80
N PHE A 128 13.11 1.54 -7.75
CA PHE A 128 13.49 1.77 -6.37
C PHE A 128 14.63 0.86 -5.88
N LEU A 129 15.03 -0.15 -6.64
CA LEU A 129 16.07 -1.09 -6.21
C LEU A 129 17.42 -0.39 -6.04
N GLY A 130 18.08 -0.65 -4.91
CA GLY A 130 19.36 -0.03 -4.55
C GLY A 130 19.26 1.40 -4.04
N VAL A 131 18.08 2.00 -4.02
CA VAL A 131 17.87 3.33 -3.42
C VAL A 131 18.11 3.26 -1.91
N SER A 132 18.78 4.28 -1.38
CA SER A 132 19.04 4.47 0.05
C SER A 132 18.76 5.91 0.45
N LEU A 133 18.79 6.21 1.74
CA LEU A 133 18.79 7.59 2.22
C LEU A 133 20.24 8.06 2.39
N SER A 134 20.50 9.26 1.88
CA SER A 134 21.74 10.01 2.15
C SER A 134 21.71 10.67 3.53
N ALA A 135 22.83 11.21 3.96
CA ALA A 135 22.94 11.89 5.27
C ALA A 135 21.99 13.09 5.43
N ASP A 136 21.63 13.75 4.33
CA ASP A 136 20.65 14.85 4.26
C ASP A 136 19.21 14.38 4.14
N ARG A 137 18.95 13.07 4.35
CA ARG A 137 17.62 12.42 4.30
C ARG A 137 16.94 12.46 2.93
N ARG A 138 17.71 12.61 1.87
CA ARG A 138 17.21 12.50 0.51
C ARG A 138 17.45 11.11 -0.05
N LEU A 139 16.67 10.74 -1.04
CA LEU A 139 16.93 9.52 -1.77
C LEU A 139 18.27 9.63 -2.52
N SER A 140 19.08 8.58 -2.50
CA SER A 140 20.38 8.55 -3.17
C SER A 140 20.29 8.74 -4.68
N ARG A 141 19.12 8.49 -5.25
CA ARG A 141 18.75 8.81 -6.64
C ARG A 141 17.23 8.99 -6.75
N THR A 142 16.77 9.71 -7.76
CA THR A 142 15.34 9.79 -8.11
C THR A 142 14.95 8.48 -8.82
N PRO A 143 13.91 7.78 -8.35
CA PRO A 143 13.33 6.61 -9.02
C PRO A 143 12.73 6.95 -10.36
#